data_e631a9e87e6923dec279a3fd299179af
#
_entry.id   e631a9e87e6923dec279a3fd299179af
#
_cell.length_a   1.000
_cell.length_b   1.000
_cell.length_c   1.000
_cell.angle_alpha   90.00
_cell.angle_beta   90.00
_cell.angle_gamma   90.00
#
_symmetry.space_group_name_H-M   'P 1'
#
loop_
_entity.id
_entity.type
_entity.pdbx_description
1 polymer ?
#
loop_
_entity_poly.entity_id
_entity_poly.type
_entity_poly.pdbx_seq_one_letter_code
_entity_poly.pdbx_strand_id
1 'polypeptide(L)'
;MKMEKKNSKNYSVGIDVGSVSLNCIVIDKNREIVFESPYKRHFGKIDEEILNLIEGLFEKFGENNIQCISFTGSHGKKLAEKLGVFYEFETISQVLGALHLLPDAKSLICMGGQDTALLQIHHDGDKWELESFNANGPCASGTGSFLDQQAERLATALYEKNKETSQNQIDRILNDFICLGLKSGKPANVACRCTVFTKSDMIHLQNKGEKLEDIIYGLHVGNARNYVSTIVSNQKLGDPIVFVGGLSKNELQVKAFKAYYPDLIVPRHNTSTGALGVALKALELKREDTFDLGDLKKANLRGDIAVPKAPRLVLKKTELPDAQPSRRKFLAIRTRAFLGIDIGSTTTKYALIDETHHLIHKSYVHTQGKPIEVTQKLLKHIVEELGA
;
A
#
# COMPACT_ATOMS: atom_id res chain seq x y z
N MET A 1 -3.44 46.56 -35.42
CA MET A 1 -3.51 45.13 -35.77
C MET A 1 -2.89 44.35 -34.62
N LYS A 2 -3.68 43.97 -33.60
CA LYS A 2 -3.23 43.13 -32.50
C LYS A 2 -3.08 41.71 -33.03
N MET A 3 -1.85 41.20 -33.12
CA MET A 3 -1.64 39.77 -33.34
C MET A 3 -2.18 39.03 -32.09
N GLU A 4 -3.34 38.36 -32.28
CA GLU A 4 -3.75 37.32 -31.36
C GLU A 4 -2.64 36.27 -31.33
N LYS A 5 -1.92 36.20 -30.23
CA LYS A 5 -1.09 35.04 -29.91
C LYS A 5 -2.05 33.84 -29.88
N LYS A 6 -2.06 33.04 -30.95
CA LYS A 6 -2.65 31.69 -30.91
C LYS A 6 -1.97 31.00 -29.72
N ASN A 7 -2.68 30.88 -28.61
CA ASN A 7 -2.27 30.04 -27.49
C ASN A 7 -2.16 28.61 -28.05
N SER A 8 -0.93 28.20 -28.38
CA SER A 8 -0.70 26.83 -28.80
C SER A 8 -0.79 25.96 -27.54
N LYS A 9 -1.86 25.20 -27.41
CA LYS A 9 -1.97 24.15 -26.41
C LYS A 9 -0.76 23.22 -26.57
N ASN A 10 0.05 23.06 -25.50
CA ASN A 10 1.38 22.46 -25.60
C ASN A 10 1.53 21.21 -24.77
N TYR A 11 0.58 20.91 -23.87
CA TYR A 11 0.73 19.86 -22.86
C TYR A 11 -0.41 18.85 -22.89
N SER A 12 -0.06 17.57 -22.82
CA SER A 12 -1.00 16.48 -22.59
C SER A 12 -0.79 15.96 -21.16
N VAL A 13 -1.88 15.86 -20.41
CA VAL A 13 -1.90 15.39 -19.01
C VAL A 13 -2.47 13.99 -18.96
N GLY A 14 -1.75 13.07 -18.37
CA GLY A 14 -2.25 11.74 -18.04
C GLY A 14 -2.33 11.55 -16.53
N ILE A 15 -3.45 11.02 -16.08
CA ILE A 15 -3.74 10.77 -14.66
C ILE A 15 -4.13 9.31 -14.49
N ASP A 16 -3.35 8.60 -13.68
CA ASP A 16 -3.65 7.23 -13.26
C ASP A 16 -4.29 7.26 -11.87
N VAL A 17 -5.57 6.90 -11.83
CA VAL A 17 -6.37 6.84 -10.60
C VAL A 17 -6.51 5.38 -10.19
N GLY A 18 -5.48 4.89 -9.51
CA GLY A 18 -5.44 3.52 -9.02
C GLY A 18 -6.30 3.30 -7.77
N SER A 19 -6.29 2.07 -7.27
CA SER A 19 -7.03 1.68 -6.05
C SER A 19 -6.47 2.28 -4.76
N VAL A 20 -5.19 2.68 -4.74
CA VAL A 20 -4.48 3.21 -3.56
C VAL A 20 -3.88 4.57 -3.80
N SER A 21 -3.37 4.84 -4.99
CA SER A 21 -2.60 6.03 -5.31
C SER A 21 -3.12 6.77 -6.54
N LEU A 22 -2.77 8.03 -6.58
CA LEU A 22 -2.97 8.94 -7.70
C LEU A 22 -1.60 9.32 -8.26
N ASN A 23 -1.38 9.10 -9.56
CA ASN A 23 -0.15 9.45 -10.26
C ASN A 23 -0.48 10.33 -11.46
N CYS A 24 0.36 11.30 -11.75
CA CYS A 24 0.16 12.20 -12.88
C CYS A 24 1.46 12.47 -13.61
N ILE A 25 1.38 12.46 -14.93
CA ILE A 25 2.45 12.86 -15.85
C ILE A 25 1.91 13.97 -16.76
N VAL A 26 2.75 14.95 -17.03
CA VAL A 26 2.54 15.95 -18.08
C VAL A 26 3.64 15.79 -19.11
N ILE A 27 3.25 15.63 -20.37
CA ILE A 27 4.16 15.60 -21.50
C ILE A 27 3.93 16.79 -22.41
N ASP A 28 5.00 17.19 -23.11
CA ASP A 28 4.91 18.19 -24.18
C ASP A 28 4.54 17.55 -25.54
N LYS A 29 4.43 18.36 -26.57
CA LYS A 29 4.16 17.92 -27.96
C LYS A 29 5.24 17.03 -28.57
N ASN A 30 6.45 17.03 -28.01
CA ASN A 30 7.55 16.17 -28.42
C ASN A 30 7.57 14.85 -27.64
N ARG A 31 6.54 14.60 -26.80
CA ARG A 31 6.43 13.43 -25.89
C ARG A 31 7.46 13.44 -24.75
N GLU A 32 8.11 14.57 -24.49
CA GLU A 32 9.03 14.70 -23.36
C GLU A 32 8.25 14.90 -22.05
N ILE A 33 8.68 14.22 -21.00
CA ILE A 33 8.08 14.36 -19.66
C ILE A 33 8.55 15.68 -19.06
N VAL A 34 7.63 16.64 -18.91
CA VAL A 34 7.91 17.95 -18.31
C VAL A 34 7.53 18.04 -16.84
N PHE A 35 6.71 17.10 -16.37
CA PHE A 35 6.32 17.02 -14.95
C PHE A 35 5.85 15.62 -14.59
N GLU A 36 6.21 15.20 -13.39
CA GLU A 36 5.65 14.03 -12.70
C GLU A 36 5.22 14.46 -11.31
N SER A 37 3.99 14.09 -10.92
CA SER A 37 3.54 14.31 -9.55
C SER A 37 4.28 13.40 -8.58
N PRO A 38 4.55 13.83 -7.34
CA PRO A 38 4.98 12.92 -6.29
C PRO A 38 3.97 11.77 -6.12
N TYR A 39 4.46 10.56 -5.87
CA TYR A 39 3.61 9.42 -5.54
C TYR A 39 2.76 9.76 -4.31
N LYS A 40 1.43 9.73 -4.46
CA LYS A 40 0.50 10.14 -3.40
C LYS A 40 -0.60 9.10 -3.21
N ARG A 41 -0.81 8.68 -1.94
CA ARG A 41 -1.93 7.82 -1.56
C ARG A 41 -3.16 8.67 -1.31
N HIS A 42 -4.31 8.27 -1.87
CA HIS A 42 -5.54 9.06 -1.75
C HIS A 42 -6.41 8.69 -0.53
N PHE A 43 -6.17 7.56 0.15
CA PHE A 43 -6.94 7.11 1.32
C PHE A 43 -8.46 7.19 1.15
N GLY A 44 -8.95 6.94 -0.06
CA GLY A 44 -10.37 7.05 -0.41
C GLY A 44 -10.87 8.49 -0.65
N LYS A 45 -9.99 9.51 -0.53
CA LYS A 45 -10.32 10.93 -0.78
C LYS A 45 -10.02 11.32 -2.23
N ILE A 46 -10.43 10.48 -3.17
CA ILE A 46 -10.07 10.62 -4.60
C ILE A 46 -10.48 12.00 -5.13
N ASP A 47 -11.69 12.47 -4.80
CA ASP A 47 -12.24 13.73 -5.31
C ASP A 47 -11.41 14.94 -4.85
N GLU A 48 -11.03 14.95 -3.56
CA GLU A 48 -10.21 16.01 -2.96
C GLU A 48 -8.81 16.02 -3.59
N GLU A 49 -8.21 14.85 -3.77
CA GLU A 49 -6.86 14.72 -4.30
C GLU A 49 -6.77 15.08 -5.78
N ILE A 50 -7.79 14.73 -6.57
CA ILE A 50 -7.86 15.12 -7.98
C ILE A 50 -8.07 16.62 -8.10
N LEU A 51 -8.93 17.22 -7.30
CA LEU A 51 -9.14 18.67 -7.31
C LEU A 51 -7.83 19.41 -7.02
N ASN A 52 -7.13 19.02 -5.95
CA ASN A 52 -5.84 19.62 -5.59
C ASN A 52 -4.79 19.44 -6.69
N LEU A 53 -4.76 18.28 -7.34
CA LEU A 53 -3.85 18.00 -8.44
C LEU A 53 -4.13 18.93 -9.63
N ILE A 54 -5.39 19.03 -10.07
CA ILE A 54 -5.78 19.83 -11.23
C ILE A 54 -5.56 21.32 -10.95
N GLU A 55 -5.91 21.81 -9.75
CA GLU A 55 -5.61 23.21 -9.35
C GLU A 55 -4.11 23.50 -9.48
N GLY A 56 -3.25 22.65 -8.93
CA GLY A 56 -1.81 22.81 -9.05
C GLY A 56 -1.28 22.73 -10.50
N LEU A 57 -1.87 21.90 -11.35
CA LEU A 57 -1.52 21.83 -12.77
C LEU A 57 -1.90 23.11 -13.51
N PHE A 58 -3.10 23.66 -13.27
CA PHE A 58 -3.55 24.90 -13.89
C PHE A 58 -2.73 26.10 -13.44
N GLU A 59 -2.35 26.15 -12.17
CA GLU A 59 -1.42 27.18 -11.67
C GLU A 59 -0.04 27.09 -12.33
N LYS A 60 0.49 25.89 -12.50
CA LYS A 60 1.84 25.67 -13.00
C LYS A 60 1.97 25.84 -14.51
N PHE A 61 1.03 25.29 -15.28
CA PHE A 61 1.11 25.22 -16.75
C PHE A 61 0.19 26.24 -17.44
N GLY A 62 -0.81 26.74 -16.75
CA GLY A 62 -1.90 27.54 -17.30
C GLY A 62 -2.94 26.66 -18.00
N GLU A 63 -4.20 26.79 -17.63
CA GLU A 63 -5.33 26.01 -18.17
C GLU A 63 -5.37 26.02 -19.70
N ASN A 64 -5.18 27.18 -20.33
CA ASN A 64 -5.20 27.36 -21.77
C ASN A 64 -4.05 26.69 -22.52
N ASN A 65 -2.99 26.28 -21.84
CA ASN A 65 -1.85 25.58 -22.42
C ASN A 65 -2.00 24.06 -22.38
N ILE A 66 -2.96 23.54 -21.61
CA ILE A 66 -3.25 22.12 -21.55
C ILE A 66 -4.15 21.75 -22.72
N GLN A 67 -3.68 20.85 -23.57
CA GLN A 67 -4.41 20.37 -24.75
C GLN A 67 -5.42 19.31 -24.38
N CYS A 68 -5.02 18.36 -23.52
CA CYS A 68 -5.86 17.23 -23.13
C CYS A 68 -5.57 16.83 -21.68
N ILE A 69 -6.63 16.44 -20.97
CA ILE A 69 -6.55 15.74 -19.68
C ILE A 69 -7.19 14.37 -19.89
N SER A 70 -6.45 13.33 -19.56
CA SER A 70 -6.84 11.94 -19.81
C SER A 70 -6.65 11.07 -18.58
N PHE A 71 -7.46 10.04 -18.45
CA PHE A 71 -7.48 9.16 -17.29
C PHE A 71 -7.23 7.70 -17.63
N THR A 72 -6.60 7.00 -16.70
CA THR A 72 -6.49 5.54 -16.64
C THR A 72 -6.63 5.06 -15.20
N GLY A 73 -6.49 3.76 -14.98
CA GLY A 73 -6.61 3.16 -13.66
C GLY A 73 -8.02 2.78 -13.26
N SER A 74 -8.15 2.04 -12.16
CA SER A 74 -9.40 1.42 -11.71
C SER A 74 -10.54 2.40 -11.43
N HIS A 75 -10.24 3.64 -11.02
CA HIS A 75 -11.22 4.71 -10.79
C HIS A 75 -11.28 5.74 -11.94
N GLY A 76 -10.31 5.71 -12.86
CA GLY A 76 -10.19 6.68 -13.96
C GLY A 76 -11.35 6.66 -14.94
N LYS A 77 -11.91 5.47 -15.25
CA LYS A 77 -13.01 5.32 -16.18
C LYS A 77 -14.24 6.15 -15.80
N LYS A 78 -14.69 6.01 -14.55
CA LYS A 78 -15.86 6.72 -14.03
C LYS A 78 -15.66 8.24 -14.03
N LEU A 79 -14.43 8.67 -13.75
CA LEU A 79 -14.06 10.09 -13.78
C LEU A 79 -14.11 10.65 -15.20
N ALA A 80 -13.47 9.96 -16.14
CA ALA A 80 -13.44 10.35 -17.54
C ALA A 80 -14.85 10.43 -18.14
N GLU A 81 -15.72 9.45 -17.85
CA GLU A 81 -17.12 9.46 -18.29
C GLU A 81 -17.90 10.67 -17.74
N LYS A 82 -17.70 11.01 -16.46
CA LYS A 82 -18.39 12.16 -15.85
C LYS A 82 -17.89 13.51 -16.36
N LEU A 83 -16.62 13.61 -16.69
CA LEU A 83 -15.98 14.83 -17.16
C LEU A 83 -15.98 14.97 -18.69
N GLY A 84 -16.41 13.92 -19.41
CA GLY A 84 -16.44 13.92 -20.88
C GLY A 84 -15.06 13.90 -21.52
N VAL A 85 -14.05 13.33 -20.87
CA VAL A 85 -12.67 13.31 -21.35
C VAL A 85 -12.18 11.91 -21.67
N PHE A 86 -11.01 11.81 -22.29
CA PHE A 86 -10.43 10.56 -22.74
C PHE A 86 -10.05 9.61 -21.60
N TYR A 87 -10.36 8.34 -21.78
CA TYR A 87 -9.95 7.23 -20.94
C TYR A 87 -9.28 6.14 -21.78
N GLU A 88 -8.19 5.57 -21.27
CA GLU A 88 -7.57 4.37 -21.81
C GLU A 88 -7.48 3.27 -20.75
N PHE A 89 -7.58 2.02 -21.17
CA PHE A 89 -7.43 0.87 -20.28
C PHE A 89 -6.03 0.84 -19.65
N GLU A 90 -5.99 0.51 -18.35
CA GLU A 90 -4.76 0.48 -17.57
C GLU A 90 -3.68 -0.40 -18.20
N THR A 91 -4.06 -1.58 -18.70
CA THR A 91 -3.13 -2.51 -19.36
C THR A 91 -2.45 -1.90 -20.57
N ILE A 92 -3.20 -1.21 -21.43
CA ILE A 92 -2.66 -0.54 -22.63
C ILE A 92 -1.81 0.67 -22.22
N SER A 93 -2.28 1.44 -21.24
CA SER A 93 -1.53 2.58 -20.72
C SER A 93 -0.20 2.15 -20.09
N GLN A 94 -0.18 1.06 -19.33
CA GLN A 94 1.05 0.53 -18.75
C GLN A 94 2.06 0.11 -19.82
N VAL A 95 1.61 -0.58 -20.88
CA VAL A 95 2.49 -0.99 -22.00
C VAL A 95 3.04 0.24 -22.73
N LEU A 96 2.18 1.20 -23.11
CA LEU A 96 2.61 2.39 -23.83
C LEU A 96 3.62 3.22 -23.03
N GLY A 97 3.37 3.41 -21.74
CA GLY A 97 4.29 4.12 -20.86
C GLY A 97 5.61 3.39 -20.69
N ALA A 98 5.58 2.07 -20.50
CA ALA A 98 6.78 1.26 -20.36
C ALA A 98 7.62 1.23 -21.66
N LEU A 99 6.99 1.07 -22.81
CA LEU A 99 7.68 1.09 -24.12
C LEU A 99 8.26 2.46 -24.48
N HIS A 100 7.64 3.54 -24.02
CA HIS A 100 8.23 4.88 -24.16
C HIS A 100 9.53 5.02 -23.34
N LEU A 101 9.58 4.42 -22.14
CA LEU A 101 10.77 4.46 -21.28
C LEU A 101 11.82 3.43 -21.66
N LEU A 102 11.40 2.28 -22.15
CA LEU A 102 12.25 1.17 -22.58
C LEU A 102 11.62 0.49 -23.81
N PRO A 103 11.96 0.95 -25.03
CA PRO A 103 11.32 0.49 -26.26
C PRO A 103 11.39 -1.02 -26.52
N ASP A 104 12.45 -1.67 -26.04
CA ASP A 104 12.68 -3.11 -26.27
C ASP A 104 12.04 -4.02 -25.18
N ALA A 105 11.29 -3.46 -24.24
CA ALA A 105 10.67 -4.23 -23.17
C ALA A 105 9.78 -5.36 -23.73
N LYS A 106 9.95 -6.60 -23.22
CA LYS A 106 9.14 -7.76 -23.64
C LYS A 106 8.24 -8.29 -22.55
N SER A 107 8.57 -8.08 -21.28
CA SER A 107 7.72 -8.52 -20.17
C SER A 107 7.62 -7.41 -19.14
N LEU A 108 6.38 -7.08 -18.76
CA LEU A 108 6.10 -6.10 -17.70
C LEU A 108 5.52 -6.81 -16.50
N ILE A 109 6.20 -6.71 -15.38
CA ILE A 109 5.67 -7.04 -14.05
C ILE A 109 5.03 -5.77 -13.51
N CYS A 110 3.69 -5.71 -13.52
CA CYS A 110 2.94 -4.58 -13.01
C CYS A 110 2.39 -4.93 -11.61
N MET A 111 2.80 -4.20 -10.57
CA MET A 111 2.27 -4.41 -9.22
C MET A 111 1.80 -3.10 -8.61
N GLY A 112 0.49 -2.98 -8.51
CA GLY A 112 -0.20 -1.87 -7.87
C GLY A 112 -0.51 -2.12 -6.40
N GLY A 113 -1.43 -1.32 -5.87
CA GLY A 113 -1.92 -1.46 -4.50
C GLY A 113 -2.79 -2.70 -4.31
N GLN A 114 -3.73 -2.96 -5.20
CA GLN A 114 -4.64 -4.11 -5.14
C GLN A 114 -4.54 -5.01 -6.37
N ASP A 115 -4.14 -4.45 -7.50
CA ASP A 115 -4.07 -5.15 -8.77
C ASP A 115 -2.62 -5.46 -9.13
N THR A 116 -2.44 -6.64 -9.71
CA THR A 116 -1.14 -7.18 -10.10
C THR A 116 -1.30 -7.90 -11.43
N ALA A 117 -0.44 -7.60 -12.37
CA ALA A 117 -0.50 -8.18 -13.70
C ALA A 117 0.89 -8.51 -14.27
N LEU A 118 0.92 -9.48 -15.17
CA LEU A 118 2.00 -9.75 -16.10
C LEU A 118 1.50 -9.44 -17.51
N LEU A 119 2.23 -8.60 -18.21
CA LEU A 119 1.98 -8.28 -19.62
C LEU A 119 3.19 -8.73 -20.44
N GLN A 120 2.97 -9.58 -21.44
CA GLN A 120 4.03 -9.95 -22.38
C GLN A 120 3.77 -9.28 -23.73
N ILE A 121 4.83 -8.75 -24.33
CA ILE A 121 4.79 -7.91 -25.50
C ILE A 121 5.56 -8.60 -26.61
N HIS A 122 4.92 -8.77 -27.74
CA HIS A 122 5.53 -9.19 -28.99
C HIS A 122 5.85 -7.98 -29.84
N HIS A 123 7.06 -7.92 -30.38
CA HIS A 123 7.50 -6.88 -31.30
C HIS A 123 7.56 -7.42 -32.74
N ASP A 124 6.89 -6.72 -33.66
CA ASP A 124 6.95 -6.97 -35.10
C ASP A 124 7.39 -5.67 -35.82
N GLY A 125 8.71 -5.53 -35.98
CA GLY A 125 9.32 -4.28 -36.44
C GLY A 125 9.01 -3.11 -35.51
N ASP A 126 8.42 -2.04 -36.06
CA ASP A 126 8.03 -0.85 -35.27
C ASP A 126 6.68 -0.99 -34.56
N LYS A 127 6.03 -2.14 -34.71
CA LYS A 127 4.73 -2.41 -34.08
C LYS A 127 4.93 -3.32 -32.86
N TRP A 128 4.02 -3.21 -31.93
CA TRP A 128 3.93 -4.10 -30.78
C TRP A 128 2.51 -4.64 -30.63
N GLU A 129 2.43 -5.84 -30.07
CA GLU A 129 1.16 -6.49 -29.74
C GLU A 129 1.25 -7.07 -28.33
N LEU A 130 0.12 -7.06 -27.62
CA LEU A 130 0.02 -7.73 -26.33
C LEU A 130 -0.11 -9.24 -26.56
N GLU A 131 0.99 -9.98 -26.36
CA GLU A 131 1.05 -11.43 -26.58
C GLU A 131 0.26 -12.19 -25.52
N SER A 132 0.42 -11.82 -24.25
CA SER A 132 -0.31 -12.43 -23.16
C SER A 132 -0.55 -11.45 -22.01
N PHE A 133 -1.62 -11.71 -21.26
CA PHE A 133 -2.04 -10.98 -20.09
C PHE A 133 -2.48 -11.95 -19.00
N ASN A 134 -1.86 -11.87 -17.83
CA ASN A 134 -2.27 -12.56 -16.62
C ASN A 134 -2.44 -11.54 -15.50
N ALA A 135 -3.48 -11.69 -14.71
CA ALA A 135 -3.72 -10.84 -13.54
C ALA A 135 -4.08 -11.68 -12.31
N ASN A 136 -3.90 -11.10 -11.13
CA ASN A 136 -4.38 -11.71 -9.91
C ASN A 136 -5.91 -11.76 -9.88
N GLY A 137 -6.45 -12.80 -9.24
CA GLY A 137 -7.86 -12.83 -8.86
C GLY A 137 -8.16 -11.83 -7.72
N PRO A 138 -9.38 -11.82 -7.16
CA PRO A 138 -9.81 -10.89 -6.13
C PRO A 138 -9.13 -11.15 -4.76
N CYS A 139 -7.86 -11.47 -4.75
CA CYS A 139 -7.07 -11.74 -3.56
C CYS A 139 -5.96 -10.71 -3.41
N ALA A 140 -5.89 -10.07 -2.24
CA ALA A 140 -4.86 -9.07 -1.93
C ALA A 140 -3.43 -9.65 -1.81
N SER A 141 -3.28 -10.98 -1.76
CA SER A 141 -1.96 -11.62 -1.73
C SER A 141 -1.22 -11.38 -3.04
N GLY A 142 0.02 -10.96 -2.96
CA GLY A 142 0.80 -10.60 -4.15
C GLY A 142 0.66 -9.12 -4.55
N THR A 143 0.14 -8.26 -3.68
CA THR A 143 -0.11 -6.84 -3.97
C THR A 143 0.61 -5.91 -2.96
N GLY A 144 0.66 -4.61 -3.28
CA GLY A 144 1.24 -3.59 -2.39
C GLY A 144 0.46 -3.46 -1.07
N SER A 145 -0.88 -3.47 -1.12
CA SER A 145 -1.73 -3.35 0.08
C SER A 145 -1.53 -4.48 1.08
N PHE A 146 -1.13 -5.67 0.60
CA PHE A 146 -0.76 -6.77 1.50
C PHE A 146 0.45 -6.41 2.37
N LEU A 147 1.51 -5.87 1.76
CA LEU A 147 2.71 -5.45 2.49
C LEU A 147 2.44 -4.27 3.40
N ASP A 148 1.64 -3.29 2.94
CA ASP A 148 1.21 -2.14 3.72
C ASP A 148 0.50 -2.56 5.01
N GLN A 149 -0.46 -3.48 4.92
CA GLN A 149 -1.17 -4.00 6.08
C GLN A 149 -0.24 -4.70 7.09
N GLN A 150 0.79 -5.40 6.60
CA GLN A 150 1.75 -6.03 7.50
C GLN A 150 2.68 -4.98 8.15
N ALA A 151 3.09 -3.96 7.41
CA ALA A 151 3.89 -2.85 7.95
C ALA A 151 3.12 -2.07 9.03
N GLU A 152 1.88 -1.68 8.75
CA GLU A 152 1.01 -0.99 9.73
C GLU A 152 0.79 -1.82 11.00
N ARG A 153 0.60 -3.11 10.84
CA ARG A 153 0.43 -4.02 11.98
C ARG A 153 1.68 -4.11 12.85
N LEU A 154 2.86 -4.25 12.23
CA LEU A 154 4.12 -4.28 12.96
C LEU A 154 4.41 -2.92 13.61
N ALA A 155 4.08 -1.83 12.93
CA ALA A 155 4.20 -0.48 13.46
C ALA A 155 3.28 -0.24 14.67
N THR A 156 2.04 -0.75 14.66
CA THR A 156 1.12 -0.65 15.80
C THR A 156 1.69 -1.31 17.06
N ALA A 157 2.56 -2.30 16.89
CA ALA A 157 3.28 -2.93 17.98
C ALA A 157 4.52 -2.15 18.47
N LEU A 158 5.05 -1.26 17.63
CA LEU A 158 6.31 -0.52 17.90
C LEU A 158 6.09 0.96 18.25
N TYR A 159 4.98 1.55 17.80
CA TYR A 159 4.67 2.97 17.99
C TYR A 159 3.37 3.11 18.80
N GLU A 160 3.36 4.02 19.77
CA GLU A 160 2.13 4.40 20.45
C GLU A 160 1.12 5.01 19.46
N LYS A 161 -0.15 4.62 19.59
CA LYS A 161 -1.27 5.11 18.77
C LYS A 161 -1.44 6.63 18.93
N ASN A 162 -0.83 7.41 18.07
CA ASN A 162 -1.28 8.78 17.84
C ASN A 162 -2.55 8.76 16.98
N LYS A 163 -3.58 9.51 17.41
CA LYS A 163 -4.95 9.44 16.91
C LYS A 163 -5.18 9.92 15.46
N GLU A 164 -4.18 10.45 14.79
CA GLU A 164 -4.29 10.93 13.40
C GLU A 164 -3.27 10.23 12.51
N THR A 165 -3.78 9.39 11.62
CA THR A 165 -2.96 8.74 10.59
C THR A 165 -2.77 9.73 9.43
N SER A 166 -1.69 10.49 9.45
CA SER A 166 -1.32 11.35 8.33
C SER A 166 -0.56 10.58 7.24
N GLN A 167 -0.60 11.06 5.99
CA GLN A 167 0.20 10.54 4.87
C GLN A 167 1.68 10.35 5.28
N ASN A 168 2.27 11.37 5.90
CA ASN A 168 3.67 11.37 6.32
C ASN A 168 3.98 10.27 7.35
N GLN A 169 3.03 9.94 8.22
CA GLN A 169 3.21 8.87 9.22
C GLN A 169 3.22 7.49 8.56
N ILE A 170 2.32 7.25 7.60
CA ILE A 170 2.28 5.97 6.87
C ILE A 170 3.54 5.81 6.02
N ASP A 171 3.93 6.85 5.28
CA ASP A 171 5.14 6.81 4.47
C ASP A 171 6.40 6.55 5.32
N ARG A 172 6.47 7.13 6.52
CA ARG A 172 7.55 6.84 7.48
C ARG A 172 7.54 5.39 7.95
N ILE A 173 6.37 4.87 8.33
CA ILE A 173 6.22 3.47 8.76
C ILE A 173 6.68 2.51 7.66
N LEU A 174 6.27 2.77 6.42
CA LEU A 174 6.64 1.94 5.27
C LEU A 174 8.13 2.03 4.97
N ASN A 175 8.72 3.22 5.04
CA ASN A 175 10.15 3.41 4.85
C ASN A 175 10.96 2.70 5.95
N ASP A 176 10.58 2.85 7.21
CA ASP A 176 11.24 2.18 8.34
C ASP A 176 11.14 0.64 8.21
N PHE A 177 9.99 0.13 7.75
CA PHE A 177 9.76 -1.28 7.48
C PHE A 177 10.69 -1.79 6.38
N ILE A 178 10.79 -1.09 5.25
CA ILE A 178 11.68 -1.45 4.14
C ILE A 178 13.14 -1.38 4.58
N CYS A 179 13.56 -0.28 5.21
CA CYS A 179 14.92 -0.10 5.69
C CYS A 179 15.35 -1.17 6.70
N LEU A 180 14.43 -1.62 7.56
CA LEU A 180 14.71 -2.70 8.49
C LEU A 180 14.90 -4.03 7.75
N GLY A 181 14.01 -4.37 6.80
CA GLY A 181 14.12 -5.59 6.00
C GLY A 181 15.38 -5.64 5.13
N LEU A 182 15.87 -4.48 4.66
CA LEU A 182 17.12 -4.41 3.87
C LEU A 182 18.36 -4.81 4.67
N LYS A 183 18.32 -4.73 6.02
CA LYS A 183 19.41 -5.18 6.91
C LYS A 183 19.49 -6.70 7.04
N SER A 184 18.44 -7.42 6.61
CA SER A 184 18.41 -8.87 6.67
C SER A 184 19.42 -9.50 5.72
N GLY A 185 20.20 -10.43 6.24
CA GLY A 185 21.09 -11.30 5.45
C GLY A 185 20.42 -12.62 5.04
N LYS A 186 19.30 -13.02 5.71
CA LYS A 186 18.64 -14.30 5.49
C LYS A 186 17.12 -14.16 5.68
N PRO A 187 16.31 -14.28 4.62
CA PRO A 187 14.87 -14.17 4.75
C PRO A 187 14.29 -15.33 5.55
N ALA A 188 13.39 -15.04 6.50
CA ALA A 188 12.59 -16.07 7.15
C ALA A 188 11.61 -16.71 6.13
N ASN A 189 11.29 -17.99 6.34
CA ASN A 189 10.33 -18.66 5.46
C ASN A 189 8.89 -18.31 5.88
N VAL A 190 8.33 -17.28 5.27
CA VAL A 190 6.97 -16.79 5.54
C VAL A 190 5.99 -17.34 4.50
N ALA A 191 4.84 -17.85 4.96
CA ALA A 191 3.75 -18.30 4.10
C ALA A 191 2.97 -17.09 3.56
N CYS A 192 3.05 -16.81 2.25
CA CYS A 192 2.48 -15.60 1.62
C CYS A 192 1.32 -15.88 0.64
N ARG A 193 0.72 -17.07 0.66
CA ARG A 193 -0.42 -17.39 -0.24
C ARG A 193 -1.73 -16.74 0.17
N CYS A 194 -1.91 -16.44 1.44
CA CYS A 194 -3.13 -15.85 1.98
C CYS A 194 -2.76 -14.85 3.08
N THR A 195 -3.29 -13.62 3.00
CA THR A 195 -3.03 -12.55 3.97
C THR A 195 -3.34 -12.95 5.41
N VAL A 196 -4.39 -13.74 5.62
CA VAL A 196 -4.79 -14.22 6.96
C VAL A 196 -3.76 -15.19 7.52
N PHE A 197 -3.35 -16.19 6.73
CA PHE A 197 -2.33 -17.16 7.16
C PHE A 197 -0.96 -16.53 7.29
N THR A 198 -0.60 -15.60 6.43
CA THR A 198 0.66 -14.85 6.56
C THR A 198 0.74 -14.13 7.90
N LYS A 199 -0.36 -13.50 8.33
CA LYS A 199 -0.43 -12.84 9.63
C LYS A 199 -0.14 -13.81 10.78
N SER A 200 -0.76 -14.98 10.75
CA SER A 200 -0.57 -16.00 11.78
C SER A 200 0.85 -16.57 11.78
N ASP A 201 1.40 -16.77 10.59
CA ASP A 201 2.76 -17.29 10.41
C ASP A 201 3.83 -16.29 10.90
N MET A 202 3.66 -15.00 10.59
CA MET A 202 4.52 -13.95 11.13
C MET A 202 4.52 -13.91 12.65
N ILE A 203 3.35 -14.02 13.30
CA ILE A 203 3.24 -14.07 14.75
C ILE A 203 3.98 -15.29 15.31
N HIS A 204 3.82 -16.43 14.64
CA HIS A 204 4.49 -17.65 15.03
C HIS A 204 6.03 -17.53 14.94
N LEU A 205 6.54 -16.94 13.87
CA LEU A 205 7.97 -16.68 13.70
C LEU A 205 8.51 -15.70 14.77
N GLN A 206 7.77 -14.63 15.06
CA GLN A 206 8.13 -13.70 16.15
C GLN A 206 8.20 -14.42 17.50
N ASN A 207 7.22 -15.29 17.80
CA ASN A 207 7.20 -16.07 19.05
C ASN A 207 8.35 -17.10 19.14
N LYS A 208 8.86 -17.56 18.00
CA LYS A 208 10.06 -18.40 17.92
C LYS A 208 11.37 -17.62 18.10
N GLY A 209 11.30 -16.30 18.15
CA GLY A 209 12.49 -15.45 18.31
C GLY A 209 13.21 -15.15 16.98
N GLU A 210 12.57 -15.38 15.82
CA GLU A 210 13.11 -14.94 14.54
C GLU A 210 13.25 -13.41 14.53
N LYS A 211 14.32 -12.93 13.93
CA LYS A 211 14.59 -11.50 13.84
C LYS A 211 13.57 -10.80 12.97
N LEU A 212 13.15 -9.61 13.37
CA LEU A 212 12.13 -8.85 12.67
C LEU A 212 12.54 -8.50 11.24
N GLU A 213 13.82 -8.14 11.04
CA GLU A 213 14.37 -7.88 9.70
C GLU A 213 14.28 -9.11 8.78
N ASP A 214 14.47 -10.32 9.31
CA ASP A 214 14.41 -11.56 8.54
C ASP A 214 12.96 -11.92 8.18
N ILE A 215 12.00 -11.64 9.07
CA ILE A 215 10.57 -11.79 8.81
C ILE A 215 10.11 -10.82 7.74
N ILE A 216 10.52 -9.55 7.82
CA ILE A 216 10.17 -8.52 6.84
C ILE A 216 10.72 -8.88 5.45
N TYR A 217 11.98 -9.29 5.36
CA TYR A 217 12.54 -9.73 4.08
C TYR A 217 11.85 -11.00 3.59
N GLY A 218 11.54 -11.93 4.49
CA GLY A 218 10.77 -13.14 4.20
C GLY A 218 9.40 -12.88 3.60
N LEU A 219 8.70 -11.82 4.06
CA LEU A 219 7.45 -11.35 3.47
C LEU A 219 7.60 -10.93 2.01
N HIS A 220 8.62 -10.15 1.68
CA HIS A 220 8.88 -9.69 0.32
C HIS A 220 9.30 -10.83 -0.62
N VAL A 221 10.14 -11.75 -0.14
CA VAL A 221 10.50 -12.96 -0.85
C VAL A 221 9.28 -13.86 -1.08
N GLY A 222 8.44 -14.02 -0.05
CA GLY A 222 7.20 -14.78 -0.15
C GLY A 222 6.20 -14.13 -1.12
N ASN A 223 6.12 -12.80 -1.15
CA ASN A 223 5.31 -12.03 -2.09
C ASN A 223 5.78 -12.25 -3.53
N ALA A 224 7.08 -12.13 -3.80
CA ALA A 224 7.66 -12.42 -5.11
C ALA A 224 7.44 -13.88 -5.52
N ARG A 225 7.63 -14.85 -4.61
CA ARG A 225 7.36 -16.26 -4.84
C ARG A 225 5.91 -16.51 -5.23
N ASN A 226 4.97 -15.87 -4.52
CA ASN A 226 3.55 -15.99 -4.83
C ASN A 226 3.24 -15.45 -6.22
N TYR A 227 3.77 -14.28 -6.59
CA TYR A 227 3.65 -13.73 -7.94
C TYR A 227 4.17 -14.70 -9.00
N VAL A 228 5.39 -15.18 -8.85
CA VAL A 228 6.01 -16.12 -9.80
C VAL A 228 5.19 -17.40 -9.93
N SER A 229 4.69 -17.95 -8.82
CA SER A 229 3.95 -19.21 -8.85
C SER A 229 2.51 -19.09 -9.38
N THR A 230 1.88 -17.90 -9.25
CA THR A 230 0.44 -17.74 -9.59
C THR A 230 0.21 -16.91 -10.85
N ILE A 231 1.00 -15.87 -11.07
CA ILE A 231 0.86 -14.95 -12.20
C ILE A 231 1.75 -15.37 -13.37
N VAL A 232 3.04 -15.61 -13.11
CA VAL A 232 3.96 -16.11 -14.14
C VAL A 232 3.65 -17.57 -14.45
N SER A 233 3.41 -18.39 -13.40
CA SER A 233 3.12 -19.83 -13.54
C SER A 233 4.21 -20.53 -14.37
N ASN A 234 3.81 -21.18 -15.45
CA ASN A 234 4.72 -21.92 -16.36
C ASN A 234 5.19 -21.08 -17.57
N GLN A 235 4.88 -19.79 -17.63
CA GLN A 235 5.26 -18.93 -18.74
C GLN A 235 6.74 -18.58 -18.66
N LYS A 236 7.41 -18.56 -19.80
CA LYS A 236 8.76 -18.02 -19.91
C LYS A 236 8.65 -16.53 -20.21
N LEU A 237 9.28 -15.71 -19.39
CA LEU A 237 9.32 -14.27 -19.63
C LEU A 237 10.36 -13.93 -20.70
N GLY A 238 10.00 -13.03 -21.62
CA GLY A 238 10.91 -12.44 -22.58
C GLY A 238 11.72 -11.31 -21.94
N ASP A 239 13.01 -11.25 -22.23
CA ASP A 239 13.86 -10.14 -21.81
C ASP A 239 13.86 -9.01 -22.86
N PRO A 240 13.94 -7.74 -22.44
CA PRO A 240 14.05 -7.21 -21.07
C PRO A 240 12.77 -7.35 -20.26
N ILE A 241 12.93 -7.71 -18.96
CA ILE A 241 11.85 -7.75 -17.98
C ILE A 241 11.83 -6.44 -17.20
N VAL A 242 10.69 -5.77 -17.18
CA VAL A 242 10.50 -4.45 -16.56
C VAL A 242 9.53 -4.53 -15.40
N PHE A 243 9.88 -3.91 -14.26
CA PHE A 243 9.03 -3.86 -13.07
C PHE A 243 8.49 -2.45 -12.87
N VAL A 244 7.15 -2.31 -12.90
CA VAL A 244 6.41 -1.03 -12.81
C VAL A 244 5.25 -1.11 -11.82
N GLY A 245 4.63 0.04 -11.57
CA GLY A 245 3.53 0.19 -10.62
C GLY A 245 4.02 0.58 -9.22
N GLY A 246 3.10 0.90 -8.32
CA GLY A 246 3.42 1.47 -7.00
C GLY A 246 4.41 0.65 -6.17
N LEU A 247 4.38 -0.69 -6.29
CA LEU A 247 5.27 -1.58 -5.54
C LEU A 247 6.70 -1.62 -6.08
N SER A 248 6.93 -1.20 -7.32
CA SER A 248 8.29 -1.11 -7.89
C SER A 248 9.16 -0.03 -7.22
N LYS A 249 8.55 0.87 -6.43
CA LYS A 249 9.25 1.82 -5.56
C LYS A 249 9.87 1.16 -4.32
N ASN A 250 9.41 -0.03 -3.94
CA ASN A 250 9.88 -0.75 -2.76
C ASN A 250 11.17 -1.52 -3.08
N GLU A 251 12.32 -0.99 -2.66
CA GLU A 251 13.65 -1.58 -2.91
C GLU A 251 13.77 -3.03 -2.42
N LEU A 252 13.13 -3.36 -1.31
CA LEU A 252 13.15 -4.71 -0.78
C LEU A 252 12.34 -5.69 -1.66
N GLN A 253 11.25 -5.22 -2.27
CA GLN A 253 10.50 -6.01 -3.25
C GLN A 253 11.29 -6.18 -4.54
N VAL A 254 11.98 -5.13 -5.00
CA VAL A 254 12.91 -5.21 -6.15
C VAL A 254 14.00 -6.24 -5.87
N LYS A 255 14.64 -6.19 -4.68
CA LYS A 255 15.64 -7.18 -4.24
C LYS A 255 15.06 -8.60 -4.27
N ALA A 256 13.84 -8.80 -3.81
CA ALA A 256 13.18 -10.10 -3.81
C ALA A 256 12.92 -10.64 -5.24
N PHE A 257 12.51 -9.78 -6.18
CA PHE A 257 12.33 -10.17 -7.58
C PHE A 257 13.63 -10.44 -8.31
N LYS A 258 14.71 -9.71 -8.00
CA LYS A 258 16.04 -9.94 -8.59
C LYS A 258 16.62 -11.31 -8.26
N ALA A 259 16.12 -11.98 -7.21
CA ALA A 259 16.47 -13.37 -6.94
C ALA A 259 15.91 -14.35 -7.99
N TYR A 260 14.83 -14.00 -8.69
CA TYR A 260 14.22 -14.77 -9.78
C TYR A 260 14.65 -14.24 -11.17
N TYR A 261 14.78 -12.94 -11.29
CA TYR A 261 15.10 -12.21 -12.54
C TYR A 261 16.25 -11.25 -12.27
N PRO A 262 17.52 -11.72 -12.33
CA PRO A 262 18.69 -10.91 -11.99
C PRO A 262 18.79 -9.59 -12.78
N ASP A 263 18.40 -9.63 -14.06
CA ASP A 263 18.47 -8.51 -15.01
C ASP A 263 17.18 -7.66 -15.02
N LEU A 264 16.30 -7.82 -13.99
CA LEU A 264 15.08 -7.04 -13.85
C LEU A 264 15.38 -5.54 -13.84
N ILE A 265 14.70 -4.80 -14.72
CA ILE A 265 14.85 -3.36 -14.88
C ILE A 265 13.71 -2.64 -14.16
N VAL A 266 14.05 -1.65 -13.34
CA VAL A 266 13.11 -0.68 -12.78
C VAL A 266 13.39 0.66 -13.45
N PRO A 267 12.55 1.12 -14.39
CA PRO A 267 12.82 2.35 -15.12
C PRO A 267 12.60 3.58 -14.24
N ARG A 268 13.12 4.73 -14.67
CA ARG A 268 12.67 6.02 -14.14
C ARG A 268 11.16 6.18 -14.40
N HIS A 269 10.43 6.87 -13.54
CA HIS A 269 8.97 7.02 -13.65
C HIS A 269 8.16 5.71 -13.53
N ASN A 270 8.76 4.69 -12.91
CA ASN A 270 8.19 3.35 -12.73
C ASN A 270 6.81 3.30 -12.06
N THR A 271 6.47 4.28 -11.23
CA THR A 271 5.16 4.36 -10.57
C THR A 271 4.10 5.06 -11.42
N SER A 272 4.52 5.77 -12.47
CA SER A 272 3.67 6.65 -13.28
C SER A 272 3.53 6.19 -14.74
N THR A 273 3.91 4.95 -15.04
CA THR A 273 3.84 4.38 -16.41
C THR A 273 2.43 4.40 -16.98
N GLY A 274 1.40 4.11 -16.17
CA GLY A 274 0.00 4.22 -16.59
C GLY A 274 -0.38 5.65 -16.97
N ALA A 275 -0.02 6.63 -16.14
CA ALA A 275 -0.26 8.04 -16.42
C ALA A 275 0.49 8.51 -17.68
N LEU A 276 1.75 8.07 -17.86
CA LEU A 276 2.51 8.36 -19.06
C LEU A 276 1.85 7.79 -20.32
N GLY A 277 1.44 6.53 -20.25
CA GLY A 277 0.85 5.85 -21.40
C GLY A 277 -0.47 6.47 -21.86
N VAL A 278 -1.35 6.86 -20.95
CA VAL A 278 -2.60 7.50 -21.34
C VAL A 278 -2.37 8.91 -21.91
N ALA A 279 -1.38 9.66 -21.39
CA ALA A 279 -0.99 10.95 -21.97
C ALA A 279 -0.45 10.80 -23.39
N LEU A 280 0.41 9.81 -23.62
CA LEU A 280 0.96 9.48 -24.95
C LEU A 280 -0.15 9.08 -25.92
N LYS A 281 -1.10 8.25 -25.47
CA LYS A 281 -2.23 7.81 -26.31
C LYS A 281 -3.14 8.96 -26.68
N ALA A 282 -3.45 9.83 -25.73
CA ALA A 282 -4.25 11.03 -25.98
C ALA A 282 -3.57 11.95 -27.01
N LEU A 283 -2.26 12.14 -26.91
CA LEU A 283 -1.48 12.93 -27.84
C LEU A 283 -1.45 12.30 -29.24
N GLU A 284 -1.26 10.97 -29.34
CA GLU A 284 -1.30 10.20 -30.60
C GLU A 284 -2.64 10.37 -31.30
N LEU A 285 -3.74 10.28 -30.55
CA LEU A 285 -5.10 10.44 -31.07
C LEU A 285 -5.48 11.90 -31.29
N LYS A 286 -4.59 12.86 -31.03
CA LYS A 286 -4.80 14.30 -31.15
C LYS A 286 -6.05 14.76 -30.37
N ARG A 287 -6.22 14.22 -29.15
CA ARG A 287 -7.32 14.61 -28.26
C ARG A 287 -7.15 16.06 -27.79
N GLU A 288 -8.28 16.74 -27.64
CA GLU A 288 -8.34 18.13 -27.12
C GLU A 288 -9.31 18.25 -25.95
N ASP A 289 -9.63 17.13 -25.31
CA ASP A 289 -10.61 17.05 -24.23
C ASP A 289 -10.02 17.66 -22.95
N THR A 290 -10.66 18.71 -22.48
CA THR A 290 -10.34 19.37 -21.22
C THR A 290 -11.63 19.65 -20.43
N PHE A 291 -11.49 19.99 -19.17
CA PHE A 291 -12.57 20.44 -18.30
C PHE A 291 -12.05 21.54 -17.36
N ASP A 292 -12.92 22.38 -16.88
CA ASP A 292 -12.59 23.39 -15.88
C ASP A 292 -12.82 22.87 -14.45
N LEU A 293 -12.32 23.63 -13.46
CA LEU A 293 -12.52 23.29 -12.05
C LEU A 293 -13.99 23.31 -11.61
N GLY A 294 -14.82 24.10 -12.28
CA GLY A 294 -16.25 24.17 -12.01
C GLY A 294 -16.95 22.88 -12.40
N ASP A 295 -16.57 22.30 -13.54
CA ASP A 295 -17.09 21.02 -14.01
C ASP A 295 -16.65 19.88 -13.10
N LEU A 296 -15.39 19.87 -12.65
CA LEU A 296 -14.89 18.91 -11.69
C LEU A 296 -15.66 18.97 -10.36
N LYS A 297 -15.91 20.17 -9.83
CA LYS A 297 -16.70 20.37 -8.60
C LYS A 297 -18.16 19.93 -8.75
N LYS A 298 -18.78 20.18 -9.91
CA LYS A 298 -20.16 19.74 -10.21
C LYS A 298 -20.27 18.23 -10.44
N ALA A 299 -19.22 17.60 -10.92
CA ALA A 299 -19.23 16.17 -11.25
C ALA A 299 -19.58 15.27 -10.07
N ASN A 300 -19.56 15.80 -8.83
CA ASN A 300 -19.86 15.10 -7.57
C ASN A 300 -19.46 13.61 -7.63
N LEU A 301 -18.15 13.38 -7.62
CA LEU A 301 -17.54 12.09 -7.93
C LEU A 301 -17.97 11.00 -6.95
N ARG A 302 -18.37 11.41 -5.73
CA ARG A 302 -18.87 10.47 -4.73
C ARG A 302 -20.23 9.89 -5.09
N GLY A 303 -21.03 10.56 -5.96
CA GLY A 303 -22.43 10.20 -6.20
C GLY A 303 -23.14 9.97 -4.86
N ASP A 304 -24.29 10.50 -4.65
CA ASP A 304 -25.11 10.31 -3.44
C ASP A 304 -25.53 8.83 -3.26
N ILE A 305 -24.55 7.95 -3.04
CA ILE A 305 -24.85 6.70 -2.35
C ILE A 305 -24.95 7.09 -0.89
N ALA A 306 -26.11 7.59 -0.49
CA ALA A 306 -26.49 7.65 0.91
C ALA A 306 -26.53 6.21 1.41
N VAL A 307 -25.37 5.71 1.80
CA VAL A 307 -25.30 4.44 2.52
C VAL A 307 -26.07 4.69 3.82
N PRO A 308 -27.23 4.04 4.01
CA PRO A 308 -28.02 4.23 5.21
C PRO A 308 -27.11 3.88 6.40
N LYS A 309 -26.82 4.89 7.22
CA LYS A 309 -26.01 4.68 8.41
C LYS A 309 -26.82 3.83 9.38
N ALA A 310 -26.29 2.69 9.77
CA ALA A 310 -26.88 1.93 10.86
C ALA A 310 -26.95 2.81 12.11
N PRO A 311 -28.01 2.68 12.92
CA PRO A 311 -28.11 3.41 14.18
C PRO A 311 -26.89 3.07 15.03
N ARG A 312 -26.42 4.07 15.80
CA ARG A 312 -25.27 3.88 16.70
C ARG A 312 -25.55 2.69 17.63
N LEU A 313 -24.62 1.74 17.67
CA LEU A 313 -24.71 0.62 18.59
C LEU A 313 -24.70 1.15 20.04
N VAL A 314 -25.79 0.89 20.78
CA VAL A 314 -25.89 1.22 22.19
C VAL A 314 -26.03 -0.09 22.96
N LEU A 315 -25.10 -0.36 23.86
CA LEU A 315 -25.12 -1.53 24.72
C LEU A 315 -26.21 -1.32 25.78
N LYS A 316 -27.43 -1.83 25.55
CA LYS A 316 -28.58 -1.68 26.46
C LYS A 316 -28.74 -2.85 27.44
N LYS A 317 -28.16 -4.00 27.14
CA LYS A 317 -28.36 -5.25 27.89
C LYS A 317 -27.04 -5.94 28.29
N THR A 318 -25.92 -5.32 28.06
CA THR A 318 -24.60 -5.90 28.40
C THR A 318 -24.10 -5.17 29.65
N GLU A 319 -24.03 -5.86 30.75
CA GLU A 319 -23.31 -5.42 31.95
C GLU A 319 -21.85 -5.81 31.76
N LEU A 320 -20.94 -4.84 31.73
CA LEU A 320 -19.50 -5.08 31.77
C LEU A 320 -19.10 -5.10 33.25
N PRO A 321 -18.53 -6.21 33.74
CA PRO A 321 -18.04 -6.24 35.10
C PRO A 321 -16.98 -5.15 35.33
N ASP A 322 -17.03 -4.50 36.47
CA ASP A 322 -16.09 -3.45 36.81
C ASP A 322 -14.66 -3.96 36.70
N ALA A 323 -13.87 -3.34 35.82
CA ALA A 323 -12.52 -3.76 35.54
C ALA A 323 -11.53 -3.44 36.66
N GLN A 324 -11.99 -2.83 37.75
CA GLN A 324 -11.10 -2.46 38.86
C GLN A 324 -10.92 -3.62 39.82
N PRO A 325 -9.67 -4.10 40.05
CA PRO A 325 -9.41 -4.99 41.15
C PRO A 325 -9.76 -4.25 42.46
N SER A 326 -10.49 -4.90 43.35
CA SER A 326 -10.66 -4.38 44.70
C SER A 326 -9.25 -4.13 45.27
N ARG A 327 -8.90 -2.85 45.50
CA ARG A 327 -7.69 -2.48 46.20
C ARG A 327 -7.87 -2.91 47.67
N ARG A 328 -7.65 -4.20 47.96
CA ARG A 328 -7.35 -4.60 49.32
C ARG A 328 -6.03 -3.96 49.69
N LYS A 329 -6.00 -3.10 50.73
CA LYS A 329 -4.77 -2.66 51.36
C LYS A 329 -3.97 -3.93 51.70
N PHE A 330 -2.77 -4.07 51.12
CA PHE A 330 -1.86 -5.12 51.51
C PHE A 330 -1.61 -4.96 53.00
N LEU A 331 -2.23 -5.81 53.82
CA LEU A 331 -1.86 -5.95 55.22
C LEU A 331 -0.52 -6.60 55.27
N ALA A 332 0.37 -6.14 56.15
CA ALA A 332 1.76 -6.55 56.35
C ALA A 332 1.93 -8.01 56.80
N ILE A 333 1.04 -8.90 56.46
CA ILE A 333 1.07 -10.32 56.79
C ILE A 333 1.43 -11.08 55.52
N ARG A 334 2.46 -11.90 55.57
CA ARG A 334 2.85 -12.83 54.49
C ARG A 334 1.65 -13.71 54.13
N THR A 335 1.02 -13.47 53.02
CA THR A 335 -0.11 -14.23 52.51
C THR A 335 0.42 -15.20 51.44
N ARG A 336 0.06 -16.48 51.53
CA ARG A 336 0.30 -17.39 50.41
C ARG A 336 -0.53 -16.98 49.22
N ALA A 337 0.09 -16.88 48.07
CA ALA A 337 -0.58 -16.50 46.84
C ALA A 337 -0.17 -17.43 45.68
N PHE A 338 -1.08 -17.59 44.73
CA PHE A 338 -0.86 -18.38 43.51
C PHE A 338 -0.84 -17.43 42.31
N LEU A 339 0.21 -17.55 41.51
CA LEU A 339 0.46 -16.76 40.32
C LEU A 339 0.11 -17.57 39.07
N GLY A 340 -0.89 -17.12 38.32
CA GLY A 340 -1.18 -17.60 36.97
C GLY A 340 -0.69 -16.63 35.93
N ILE A 341 0.03 -17.10 34.91
CA ILE A 341 0.54 -16.28 33.80
C ILE A 341 0.00 -16.84 32.49
N ASP A 342 -0.58 -15.96 31.68
CA ASP A 342 -0.98 -16.25 30.29
C ASP A 342 -0.11 -15.45 29.33
N ILE A 343 0.71 -16.17 28.53
CA ILE A 343 1.64 -15.59 27.57
C ILE A 343 1.08 -15.77 26.17
N GLY A 344 0.38 -14.75 25.70
CA GLY A 344 -0.20 -14.74 24.35
C GLY A 344 0.70 -14.02 23.34
N SER A 345 0.44 -14.23 22.07
CA SER A 345 1.17 -13.58 20.96
C SER A 345 0.99 -12.06 20.92
N THR A 346 -0.18 -11.57 21.33
CA THR A 346 -0.52 -10.14 21.32
C THR A 346 -0.37 -9.52 22.70
N THR A 347 -0.76 -10.26 23.76
CA THR A 347 -0.78 -9.76 25.14
C THR A 347 -0.27 -10.80 26.10
N THR A 348 0.44 -10.35 27.14
CA THR A 348 0.86 -11.16 28.27
C THR A 348 0.16 -10.66 29.52
N LYS A 349 -0.38 -11.56 30.30
CA LYS A 349 -1.19 -11.23 31.48
C LYS A 349 -0.78 -12.10 32.66
N TYR A 350 -1.01 -11.59 33.86
CA TYR A 350 -0.99 -12.43 35.05
C TYR A 350 -2.16 -12.09 35.98
N ALA A 351 -2.50 -13.07 36.79
CA ALA A 351 -3.40 -12.92 37.93
C ALA A 351 -2.74 -13.54 39.16
N LEU A 352 -2.78 -12.84 40.27
CA LEU A 352 -2.32 -13.31 41.58
C LEU A 352 -3.57 -13.47 42.46
N ILE A 353 -3.79 -14.67 42.98
CA ILE A 353 -4.96 -14.98 43.85
C ILE A 353 -4.47 -15.49 45.19
N ASP A 354 -5.27 -15.30 46.24
CA ASP A 354 -5.05 -15.85 47.57
C ASP A 354 -5.59 -17.30 47.71
N GLU A 355 -5.35 -17.92 48.87
CA GLU A 355 -5.84 -19.27 49.20
C GLU A 355 -7.36 -19.42 49.17
N THR A 356 -8.10 -18.30 49.28
CA THR A 356 -9.56 -18.25 49.17
C THR A 356 -10.05 -17.91 47.75
N HIS A 357 -9.16 -17.96 46.77
CA HIS A 357 -9.38 -17.68 45.34
C HIS A 357 -9.79 -16.21 45.05
N HIS A 358 -9.55 -15.27 45.96
CA HIS A 358 -9.78 -13.86 45.68
C HIS A 358 -8.60 -13.27 44.89
N LEU A 359 -8.93 -12.43 43.90
CA LEU A 359 -7.94 -11.74 43.10
C LEU A 359 -7.23 -10.67 43.94
N ILE A 360 -5.90 -10.84 44.12
CA ILE A 360 -5.04 -9.89 44.84
C ILE A 360 -4.57 -8.81 43.89
N HIS A 361 -3.99 -9.24 42.73
CA HIS A 361 -3.44 -8.33 41.71
C HIS A 361 -3.53 -8.94 40.34
N LYS A 362 -3.58 -8.09 39.32
CA LYS A 362 -3.54 -8.50 37.90
C LYS A 362 -2.82 -7.48 37.07
N SER A 363 -2.23 -7.92 35.97
CA SER A 363 -1.66 -7.05 34.95
C SER A 363 -1.99 -7.56 33.56
N TYR A 364 -2.08 -6.62 32.62
CA TYR A 364 -2.34 -6.87 31.22
C TYR A 364 -1.46 -5.95 30.38
N VAL A 365 -0.55 -6.50 29.61
CA VAL A 365 0.40 -5.74 28.79
C VAL A 365 0.50 -6.33 27.38
N HIS A 366 0.93 -5.53 26.42
CA HIS A 366 1.19 -6.00 25.07
C HIS A 366 2.49 -6.80 25.02
N THR A 367 2.47 -7.98 24.37
CA THR A 367 3.64 -8.87 24.21
C THR A 367 4.67 -8.28 23.23
N GLN A 368 4.24 -7.51 22.22
CA GLN A 368 5.10 -6.83 21.25
C GLN A 368 6.12 -7.76 20.54
N GLY A 369 5.76 -9.04 20.35
CA GLY A 369 6.67 -10.03 19.77
C GLY A 369 7.86 -10.46 20.66
N LYS A 370 7.86 -10.06 21.95
CA LYS A 370 8.95 -10.33 22.91
C LYS A 370 8.41 -11.02 24.17
N PRO A 371 7.85 -12.23 24.04
CA PRO A 371 7.16 -12.87 25.15
C PRO A 371 8.04 -13.11 26.39
N ILE A 372 9.30 -13.51 26.19
CA ILE A 372 10.25 -13.77 27.28
C ILE A 372 10.59 -12.47 28.04
N GLU A 373 10.97 -11.43 27.30
CA GLU A 373 11.37 -10.13 27.89
C GLU A 373 10.20 -9.49 28.67
N VAL A 374 8.99 -9.53 28.09
CA VAL A 374 7.78 -8.99 28.73
C VAL A 374 7.41 -9.78 29.98
N THR A 375 7.50 -11.12 29.94
CA THR A 375 7.25 -11.95 31.12
C THR A 375 8.26 -11.69 32.23
N GLN A 376 9.55 -11.56 31.90
CA GLN A 376 10.58 -11.20 32.89
C GLN A 376 10.32 -9.85 33.55
N LYS A 377 9.89 -8.83 32.77
CA LYS A 377 9.51 -7.52 33.31
C LYS A 377 8.30 -7.61 34.25
N LEU A 378 7.28 -8.40 33.91
CA LEU A 378 6.12 -8.61 34.76
C LEU A 378 6.48 -9.33 36.07
N LEU A 379 7.33 -10.36 36.00
CA LEU A 379 7.82 -11.07 37.21
C LEU A 379 8.63 -10.14 38.10
N LYS A 380 9.51 -9.33 37.52
CA LYS A 380 10.30 -8.35 38.28
C LYS A 380 9.39 -7.32 38.96
N HIS A 381 8.37 -6.83 38.27
CA HIS A 381 7.38 -5.92 38.85
C HIS A 381 6.61 -6.54 40.03
N ILE A 382 6.23 -7.83 39.93
CA ILE A 382 5.61 -8.55 41.07
C ILE A 382 6.54 -8.58 42.27
N VAL A 383 7.83 -8.90 42.08
CA VAL A 383 8.81 -8.95 43.16
C VAL A 383 9.05 -7.58 43.80
N GLU A 384 9.18 -6.53 42.98
CA GLU A 384 9.49 -5.17 43.43
C GLU A 384 8.30 -4.48 44.12
N GLU A 385 7.07 -4.62 43.57
CA GLU A 385 5.93 -3.93 44.12
C GLU A 385 5.13 -4.70 45.16
N LEU A 386 5.14 -6.03 45.09
CA LEU A 386 4.35 -6.86 45.98
C LEU A 386 5.19 -7.53 47.06
N GLY A 387 6.52 -7.41 46.99
CA GLY A 387 7.45 -7.96 47.99
C GLY A 387 7.48 -9.49 48.01
N ALA A 388 7.21 -10.12 46.86
CA ALA A 388 7.10 -11.57 46.73
C ALA A 388 8.46 -12.27 46.64
#